data_8e95dfbcb7a7c510673d9cd8e953af43
#
_entry.id   8e95dfbcb7a7c510673d9cd8e953af43
#
_cell.length_a   1.000
_cell.length_b   1.000
_cell.length_c   1.000
_cell.angle_alpha   90.00
_cell.angle_beta   90.00
_cell.angle_gamma   90.00
#
_symmetry.space_group_name_H-M   'P 1'
#
loop_
_entity.id
_entity.type
_entity.pdbx_description
1 polymer ?
#
loop_
_entity_poly.entity_id
_entity_poly.type
_entity_poly.pdbx_seq_one_letter_code
_entity_poly.pdbx_strand_id
1 'polypeptide(L)'
;MAALRFAWDRGKATENKRKHGVSFQEAESVFYDEYAILIDDPEHSVDEDRFMLLGLSSAVRTLVVAHCYRESDEVIRIISARKATQNERKIYNQRWQR
;
A
#
# COMPACT_ATOMS: atom_id res chain seq x y z
N MET A 1 12.78 -19.39 -0.19
CA MET A 1 11.65 -18.47 -0.24
C MET A 1 12.01 -17.24 -1.05
N ALA A 2 11.24 -16.92 -2.05
CA ALA A 2 11.52 -15.78 -2.90
C ALA A 2 11.19 -14.48 -2.16
N ALA A 3 12.06 -13.48 -2.29
CA ALA A 3 11.78 -12.15 -1.77
C ALA A 3 10.69 -11.50 -2.60
N LEU A 4 9.91 -10.60 -1.99
CA LEU A 4 8.93 -9.82 -2.72
C LEU A 4 9.66 -8.91 -3.71
N ARG A 5 9.11 -8.76 -4.90
CA ARG A 5 9.66 -7.88 -5.91
C ARG A 5 8.68 -6.75 -6.18
N PHE A 6 9.21 -5.55 -6.30
CA PHE A 6 8.40 -4.33 -6.46
C PHE A 6 8.81 -3.59 -7.71
N ALA A 7 7.85 -2.91 -8.31
CA ALA A 7 8.07 -2.05 -9.44
C ALA A 7 7.19 -0.82 -9.31
N TRP A 8 7.61 0.27 -9.92
CA TRP A 8 6.78 1.48 -10.00
C TRP A 8 7.31 2.42 -11.06
N ASP A 9 6.45 3.33 -11.47
CA ASP A 9 6.82 4.39 -12.39
C ASP A 9 7.48 5.53 -11.60
N ARG A 10 8.66 5.98 -12.05
CA ARG A 10 9.43 7.01 -11.34
C ARG A 10 8.68 8.34 -11.26
N GLY A 11 7.98 8.71 -12.33
CA GLY A 11 7.19 9.92 -12.34
C GLY A 11 6.07 9.88 -11.31
N LYS A 12 5.40 8.75 -11.22
CA LYS A 12 4.35 8.56 -10.21
C LYS A 12 4.91 8.58 -8.80
N ALA A 13 6.10 8.01 -8.59
CA ALA A 13 6.74 8.01 -7.28
C ALA A 13 7.05 9.44 -6.83
N THR A 14 7.61 10.25 -7.74
CA THR A 14 7.92 11.65 -7.46
C THR A 14 6.65 12.45 -7.12
N GLU A 15 5.62 12.28 -7.96
CA GLU A 15 4.36 12.97 -7.75
C GLU A 15 3.68 12.55 -6.46
N ASN A 16 3.74 11.27 -6.13
CA ASN A 16 3.15 10.75 -4.90
C ASN A 16 3.83 11.35 -3.67
N LYS A 17 5.15 11.44 -3.69
CA LYS A 17 5.92 12.04 -2.59
C LYS A 17 5.55 13.50 -2.41
N ARG A 18 5.41 14.24 -3.52
CA ARG A 18 5.02 15.64 -3.47
C ARG A 18 3.61 15.81 -2.93
N LYS A 19 2.69 14.96 -3.37
CA LYS A 19 1.26 15.09 -3.07
C LYS A 19 0.89 14.59 -1.68
N HIS A 20 1.45 13.45 -1.29
CA HIS A 20 1.07 12.76 -0.06
C HIS A 20 2.17 12.69 1.00
N GLY A 21 3.38 13.09 0.65
CA GLY A 21 4.50 13.01 1.59
C GLY A 21 4.96 11.58 1.87
N VAL A 22 4.61 10.64 0.99
CA VAL A 22 4.93 9.23 1.16
C VAL A 22 5.73 8.75 -0.04
N SER A 23 6.93 8.21 0.23
CA SER A 23 7.75 7.62 -0.82
C SER A 23 7.26 6.21 -1.12
N PHE A 24 7.54 5.73 -2.33
CA PHE A 24 7.22 4.35 -2.67
C PHE A 24 8.14 3.36 -1.95
N GLN A 25 9.34 3.78 -1.55
CA GLN A 25 10.20 2.96 -0.71
C GLN A 25 9.56 2.71 0.65
N GLU A 26 8.96 3.74 1.23
CA GLU A 26 8.22 3.58 2.48
C GLU A 26 6.97 2.72 2.27
N ALA A 27 6.27 2.92 1.16
CA ALA A 27 5.09 2.12 0.82
C ALA A 27 5.43 0.62 0.71
N GLU A 28 6.58 0.32 0.14
CA GLU A 28 7.07 -1.05 0.01
C GLU A 28 7.14 -1.75 1.37
N SER A 29 7.54 -1.03 2.41
CA SER A 29 7.70 -1.62 3.74
C SER A 29 6.38 -2.10 4.34
N VAL A 30 5.25 -1.57 3.90
CA VAL A 30 3.93 -1.97 4.40
C VAL A 30 3.64 -3.44 4.06
N PHE A 31 4.21 -3.93 2.96
CA PHE A 31 3.99 -5.31 2.52
C PHE A 31 4.66 -6.34 3.44
N TYR A 32 5.52 -5.90 4.33
CA TYR A 32 6.18 -6.77 5.31
C TYR A 32 5.53 -6.70 6.69
N ASP A 33 4.48 -5.89 6.85
CA ASP A 33 3.72 -5.80 8.08
C ASP A 33 2.76 -6.98 8.16
N GLU A 34 2.98 -7.86 9.13
CA GLU A 34 2.15 -9.07 9.25
C GLU A 34 0.70 -8.79 9.66
N TYR A 35 0.42 -7.57 10.12
CA TYR A 35 -0.93 -7.14 10.47
C TYR A 35 -1.63 -6.37 9.35
N ALA A 36 -0.95 -6.20 8.22
CA ALA A 36 -1.55 -5.48 7.09
C ALA A 36 -2.79 -6.21 6.57
N ILE A 37 -3.78 -5.45 6.13
CA ILE A 37 -5.02 -6.00 5.62
C ILE A 37 -5.36 -5.38 4.27
N LEU A 38 -5.97 -6.19 3.42
CA LEU A 38 -6.51 -5.70 2.16
C LEU A 38 -7.87 -5.06 2.43
N ILE A 39 -8.08 -3.90 1.87
CA ILE A 39 -9.35 -3.18 1.95
C ILE A 39 -9.83 -2.91 0.53
N ASP A 40 -11.12 -2.66 0.39
CA ASP A 40 -11.71 -2.38 -0.91
C ASP A 40 -11.34 -0.98 -1.39
N ASP A 41 -11.18 -0.85 -2.71
CA ASP A 41 -11.05 0.44 -3.37
C ASP A 41 -12.36 0.70 -4.12
N PRO A 42 -13.32 1.41 -3.51
CA PRO A 42 -14.63 1.59 -4.13
C PRO A 42 -14.60 2.41 -5.41
N GLU A 43 -13.54 3.20 -5.63
CA GLU A 43 -13.44 4.04 -6.81
C GLU A 43 -12.92 3.28 -8.03
N HIS A 44 -12.20 2.18 -7.82
CA HIS A 44 -11.50 1.49 -8.90
C HIS A 44 -11.78 -0.02 -8.95
N SER A 45 -12.77 -0.49 -8.21
CA SER A 45 -13.01 -1.93 -8.07
C SER A 45 -13.54 -2.57 -9.36
N VAL A 46 -14.02 -1.78 -10.30
CA VAL A 46 -14.68 -2.29 -11.52
C VAL A 46 -13.70 -2.41 -12.69
N ASP A 47 -12.71 -1.52 -12.75
CA ASP A 47 -11.92 -1.34 -13.98
C ASP A 47 -10.57 -2.04 -14.00
N GLU A 48 -10.01 -2.41 -12.85
CA GLU A 48 -8.67 -2.98 -12.78
C GLU A 48 -8.54 -3.92 -11.60
N ASP A 49 -7.61 -4.86 -11.72
CA ASP A 49 -7.22 -5.70 -10.59
C ASP A 49 -6.34 -4.88 -9.63
N ARG A 50 -6.94 -3.89 -9.01
CA ARG A 50 -6.28 -2.98 -8.11
C ARG A 50 -6.64 -3.32 -6.68
N PHE A 51 -5.63 -3.32 -5.82
CA PHE A 51 -5.78 -3.70 -4.43
C PHE A 51 -5.29 -2.56 -3.53
N MET A 52 -5.90 -2.43 -2.36
CA MET A 52 -5.50 -1.46 -1.36
C MET A 52 -5.01 -2.20 -0.13
N LEU A 53 -3.76 -1.96 0.27
CA LEU A 53 -3.19 -2.56 1.46
C LEU A 53 -3.08 -1.52 2.56
N LEU A 54 -3.71 -1.79 3.69
CA LEU A 54 -3.68 -0.93 4.86
C LEU A 54 -2.73 -1.53 5.89
N GLY A 55 -1.69 -0.81 6.25
CA GLY A 55 -0.70 -1.34 7.19
C GLY A 55 0.30 -0.31 7.68
N LEU A 56 1.18 -0.75 8.55
CA LEU A 56 2.18 0.10 9.19
C LEU A 56 3.48 0.07 8.38
N SER A 57 4.02 1.26 8.13
CA SER A 57 5.27 1.39 7.40
C SER A 57 6.48 1.34 8.33
N SER A 58 7.67 1.26 7.72
CA SER A 58 8.94 1.32 8.46
C SER A 58 9.15 2.63 9.19
N ALA A 59 8.46 3.70 8.79
CA ALA A 59 8.51 4.99 9.48
C ALA A 59 7.43 5.10 10.56
N VAL A 60 6.79 3.99 10.91
CA VAL A 60 5.76 3.89 11.95
C VAL A 60 4.57 4.79 11.62
N ARG A 61 4.16 4.77 10.36
CA ARG A 61 2.96 5.47 9.89
C ARG A 61 2.00 4.46 9.29
N THR A 62 0.72 4.60 9.57
CA THR A 62 -0.30 3.76 8.94
C THR A 62 -0.59 4.31 7.56
N LEU A 63 -0.38 3.49 6.54
CA LEU A 63 -0.53 3.89 5.14
C LEU A 63 -1.55 3.01 4.43
N VAL A 64 -2.07 3.56 3.34
CA VAL A 64 -2.88 2.81 2.37
C VAL A 64 -2.12 2.81 1.06
N VAL A 65 -1.78 1.62 0.57
CA VAL A 65 -0.96 1.45 -0.62
C VAL A 65 -1.78 0.79 -1.73
N ALA A 66 -2.05 1.56 -2.78
CA ALA A 66 -2.71 1.03 -3.97
C ALA A 66 -1.67 0.31 -4.82
N HIS A 67 -1.98 -0.90 -5.24
CA HIS A 67 -1.04 -1.71 -6.01
C HIS A 67 -1.76 -2.70 -6.89
N CYS A 68 -1.05 -3.27 -7.83
CA CYS A 68 -1.52 -4.39 -8.65
C CYS A 68 -0.38 -5.40 -8.80
N TYR A 69 -0.71 -6.56 -9.36
CA TYR A 69 0.28 -7.62 -9.57
C TYR A 69 0.62 -7.74 -11.04
N ARG A 70 1.87 -7.99 -11.34
CA ARG A 70 2.41 -8.12 -12.69
C ARG A 70 3.22 -9.41 -12.79
N GLU A 71 3.48 -9.84 -14.01
CA GLU A 71 4.35 -10.99 -14.31
C GLU A 71 3.91 -12.22 -13.53
N SER A 72 2.69 -12.68 -13.78
CA SER A 72 2.13 -13.87 -13.12
C SER A 72 2.12 -13.74 -11.60
N ASP A 73 1.81 -12.54 -11.12
CA ASP A 73 1.69 -12.23 -9.70
C ASP A 73 3.00 -12.26 -8.93
N GLU A 74 4.13 -12.23 -9.63
CA GLU A 74 5.44 -12.24 -8.97
C GLU A 74 5.98 -10.84 -8.68
N VAL A 75 5.43 -9.81 -9.32
CA VAL A 75 5.87 -8.44 -9.10
C VAL A 75 4.70 -7.60 -8.60
N ILE A 76 4.93 -6.90 -7.51
CA ILE A 76 3.96 -5.97 -6.95
C ILE A 76 4.25 -4.59 -7.55
N ARG A 77 3.30 -4.07 -8.32
CA ARG A 77 3.44 -2.72 -8.88
C ARG A 77 2.73 -1.73 -7.97
N ILE A 78 3.50 -0.82 -7.37
CA ILE A 78 2.94 0.21 -6.51
C ILE A 78 2.41 1.34 -7.39
N ILE A 79 1.16 1.75 -7.13
CA ILE A 79 0.46 2.76 -7.91
C ILE A 79 0.41 4.08 -7.16
N SER A 80 0.07 4.04 -5.88
CA SER A 80 0.02 5.22 -5.02
C SER A 80 0.09 4.81 -3.56
N ALA A 81 0.42 5.76 -2.71
CA ALA A 81 0.46 5.52 -1.27
C ALA A 81 0.09 6.82 -0.56
N ARG A 82 -0.74 6.71 0.46
CA ARG A 82 -1.17 7.86 1.25
C ARG A 82 -1.27 7.47 2.71
N LYS A 83 -1.32 8.48 3.56
CA LYS A 83 -1.57 8.23 4.98
C LYS A 83 -3.00 7.76 5.16
N ALA A 84 -3.20 6.84 6.09
CA ALA A 84 -4.52 6.35 6.43
C ALA A 84 -5.36 7.46 7.04
N THR A 85 -6.66 7.44 6.77
CA THR A 85 -7.61 8.32 7.46
C THR A 85 -7.75 7.85 8.91
N GLN A 86 -8.39 8.68 9.74
CA GLN A 86 -8.65 8.32 11.12
C GLN A 86 -9.45 7.02 11.22
N ASN A 87 -10.46 6.89 10.37
CA ASN A 87 -11.28 5.67 10.37
C ASN A 87 -10.48 4.44 9.94
N GLU A 88 -9.63 4.59 8.95
CA GLU A 88 -8.77 3.50 8.50
C GLU A 88 -7.78 3.09 9.59
N ARG A 89 -7.22 4.07 10.31
CA ARG A 89 -6.34 3.75 11.44
C ARG A 89 -7.08 2.97 12.54
N LYS A 90 -8.33 3.29 12.78
CA LYS A 90 -9.13 2.53 13.73
C LYS A 90 -9.32 1.09 13.30
N ILE A 91 -9.59 0.88 12.01
CA ILE A 91 -9.74 -0.46 11.45
C ILE A 91 -8.44 -1.24 11.63
N TYR A 92 -7.33 -0.63 11.30
CA TYR A 92 -6.03 -1.28 11.46
C TYR A 92 -5.72 -1.62 12.92
N ASN A 93 -5.95 -0.66 13.82
CA ASN A 93 -5.63 -0.85 15.23
C ASN A 93 -6.46 -1.94 15.88
N GLN A 94 -7.70 -2.14 15.45
CA GLN A 94 -8.55 -3.21 15.97
C GLN A 94 -8.00 -4.59 15.66
N ARG A 95 -7.15 -4.70 14.66
CA ARG A 95 -6.62 -5.98 14.22
C ARG A 95 -5.70 -6.63 15.26
N TRP A 96 -4.99 -5.83 16.01
CA TRP A 96 -4.07 -6.35 17.01
C TRP A 96 -4.42 -5.94 18.45
N GLN A 97 -5.55 -5.33 18.65
CA GLN A 97 -6.13 -5.12 19.97
C GLN A 97 -7.17 -6.22 20.18
N ARG A 98 -6.75 -7.25 20.85
CA ARG A 98 -7.66 -8.36 21.12
C ARG A 98 -7.86 -8.55 22.59
#